data_a110ffdc341955032941288bade5cbd7
#
_entry.id   a110ffdc341955032941288bade5cbd7
#
_cell.length_a   1.000
_cell.length_b   1.000
_cell.length_c   1.000
_cell.angle_alpha   90.00
_cell.angle_beta   90.00
_cell.angle_gamma   90.00
#
_symmetry.space_group_name_H-M   'P 1'
#
loop_
_entity.id
_entity.type
_entity.pdbx_description
1 polymer ?
#
loop_
_entity_poly.entity_id
_entity_poly.type
_entity_poly.pdbx_seq_one_letter_code
_entity_poly.pdbx_strand_id
1 'polypeptide(L)'
;MASMDELKKAAGVRAADMIKDGMTVGLGTGSTAAHMVNRLAERIKTEGLHVVGVSTSWSTTLQCRSLGIPLKEMGEVSHLDMVIDGADEIDDQRNLIKGRGAAHLLEKIVASMTDNYVIIADSGKKVNKLGEKFAVPLEIIPGAIAVVTERVTKLGGDLKVRMGAPGKDGPVISDSGNLIADAKFGIIENPDKLARDLEHIVGIVGHGLFVGMATKVILADAEKGLVEF
;
A
#
# COMPACT_ATOMS: atom_id res chain seq x y z
N MET A 1 3.18 -23.88 -14.44
CA MET A 1 2.77 -23.06 -13.28
C MET A 1 2.72 -21.62 -13.73
N ALA A 2 1.72 -20.86 -13.31
CA ALA A 2 1.64 -19.43 -13.59
C ALA A 2 2.85 -18.70 -12.99
N SER A 3 3.41 -17.75 -13.73
CA SER A 3 4.48 -16.89 -13.22
C SER A 3 3.96 -15.93 -12.14
N MET A 4 4.85 -15.40 -11.31
CA MET A 4 4.46 -14.40 -10.30
C MET A 4 3.81 -13.16 -10.92
N ASP A 5 4.22 -12.76 -12.10
CA ASP A 5 3.63 -11.63 -12.82
C ASP A 5 2.21 -11.94 -13.31
N GLU A 6 1.96 -13.16 -13.81
CA GLU A 6 0.61 -13.60 -14.20
C GLU A 6 -0.34 -13.64 -13.00
N LEU A 7 0.11 -14.07 -11.81
CA LEU A 7 -0.68 -14.03 -10.58
C LEU A 7 -1.05 -12.59 -10.19
N LYS A 8 -0.07 -11.68 -10.19
CA LYS A 8 -0.32 -10.27 -9.90
C LYS A 8 -1.29 -9.65 -10.91
N LYS A 9 -1.14 -9.98 -12.19
CA LYS A 9 -2.04 -9.53 -13.25
C LYS A 9 -3.47 -10.04 -13.01
N ALA A 10 -3.64 -11.31 -12.65
CA ALA A 10 -4.96 -11.89 -12.38
C ALA A 10 -5.68 -11.15 -11.24
N ALA A 11 -4.99 -10.91 -10.10
CA ALA A 11 -5.56 -10.15 -8.99
C ALA A 11 -5.89 -8.70 -9.38
N GLY A 12 -4.99 -8.02 -10.10
CA GLY A 12 -5.18 -6.66 -10.58
C GLY A 12 -6.36 -6.52 -11.54
N VAL A 13 -6.47 -7.40 -12.53
CA VAL A 13 -7.59 -7.43 -13.49
C VAL A 13 -8.92 -7.65 -12.76
N ARG A 14 -8.98 -8.65 -11.87
CA ARG A 14 -10.20 -8.95 -11.10
C ARG A 14 -10.68 -7.75 -10.27
N ALA A 15 -9.76 -7.01 -9.65
CA ALA A 15 -10.13 -5.82 -8.88
C ALA A 15 -10.54 -4.65 -9.79
N ALA A 16 -9.85 -4.43 -10.90
CA ALA A 16 -10.23 -3.40 -11.86
C ALA A 16 -11.63 -3.64 -12.44
N ASP A 17 -12.04 -4.90 -12.63
CA ASP A 17 -13.37 -5.25 -13.13
C ASP A 17 -14.50 -4.97 -12.10
N MET A 18 -14.16 -4.70 -10.83
CA MET A 18 -15.13 -4.24 -9.81
C MET A 18 -15.47 -2.74 -9.93
N ILE A 19 -14.63 -1.96 -10.59
CA ILE A 19 -14.84 -0.52 -10.77
C ILE A 19 -16.05 -0.30 -11.71
N LYS A 20 -16.94 0.59 -11.31
CA LYS A 20 -18.15 0.94 -12.05
C LYS A 20 -18.06 2.34 -12.65
N ASP A 21 -18.91 2.59 -13.63
CA ASP A 21 -19.03 3.93 -14.24
C ASP A 21 -19.40 4.99 -13.22
N GLY A 22 -18.82 6.17 -13.33
CA GLY A 22 -19.02 7.31 -12.45
C GLY A 22 -18.21 7.31 -11.15
N MET A 23 -17.49 6.22 -10.83
CA MET A 23 -16.73 6.13 -9.58
C MET A 23 -15.52 7.07 -9.53
N THR A 24 -15.22 7.58 -8.32
CA THR A 24 -13.92 8.14 -7.96
C THR A 24 -13.15 7.08 -7.17
N VAL A 25 -11.98 6.66 -7.69
CA VAL A 25 -11.26 5.46 -7.21
C VAL A 25 -9.86 5.80 -6.74
N GLY A 26 -9.51 5.36 -5.55
CA GLY A 26 -8.13 5.40 -5.05
C GLY A 26 -7.27 4.32 -5.75
N LEU A 27 -6.18 4.75 -6.37
CA LEU A 27 -5.30 3.91 -7.17
C LEU A 27 -3.97 3.72 -6.43
N GLY A 28 -3.77 2.50 -5.94
CA GLY A 28 -2.62 2.09 -5.15
C GLY A 28 -1.30 2.04 -5.91
N THR A 29 -0.25 1.68 -5.20
CA THR A 29 1.13 1.67 -5.69
C THR A 29 1.72 0.25 -5.69
N GLY A 30 2.59 -0.04 -6.66
CA GLY A 30 3.35 -1.30 -6.74
C GLY A 30 2.96 -2.17 -7.92
N SER A 31 3.70 -3.28 -8.10
CA SER A 31 3.60 -4.11 -9.30
C SER A 31 2.23 -4.74 -9.53
N THR A 32 1.51 -5.11 -8.47
CA THR A 32 0.14 -5.65 -8.60
C THR A 32 -0.86 -4.54 -8.94
N ALA A 33 -0.73 -3.37 -8.28
CA ALA A 33 -1.55 -2.19 -8.57
C ALA A 33 -1.34 -1.69 -10.02
N ALA A 34 -0.12 -1.77 -10.54
CA ALA A 34 0.16 -1.39 -11.93
C ALA A 34 -0.67 -2.20 -12.95
N HIS A 35 -0.89 -3.50 -12.72
CA HIS A 35 -1.76 -4.30 -13.58
C HIS A 35 -3.24 -3.86 -13.47
N MET A 36 -3.71 -3.49 -12.28
CA MET A 36 -5.04 -2.94 -12.07
C MET A 36 -5.21 -1.61 -12.84
N VAL A 37 -4.24 -0.71 -12.76
CA VAL A 37 -4.25 0.58 -13.48
C VAL A 37 -4.25 0.36 -15.00
N ASN A 38 -3.46 -0.59 -15.51
CA ASN A 38 -3.48 -0.94 -16.93
C ASN A 38 -4.85 -1.45 -17.39
N ARG A 39 -5.47 -2.35 -16.61
CA ARG A 39 -6.82 -2.87 -16.91
C ARG A 39 -7.88 -1.77 -16.85
N LEU A 40 -7.80 -0.87 -15.87
CA LEU A 40 -8.71 0.28 -15.80
C LEU A 40 -8.61 1.17 -17.04
N ALA A 41 -7.39 1.48 -17.50
CA ALA A 41 -7.18 2.24 -18.72
C ALA A 41 -7.75 1.54 -19.98
N GLU A 42 -7.60 0.22 -20.07
CA GLU A 42 -8.23 -0.58 -21.12
C GLU A 42 -9.76 -0.44 -21.09
N ARG A 43 -10.38 -0.60 -19.91
CA ARG A 43 -11.83 -0.48 -19.73
C ARG A 43 -12.35 0.91 -20.07
N ILE A 44 -11.63 1.98 -19.69
CA ILE A 44 -11.97 3.35 -20.07
C ILE A 44 -12.04 3.48 -21.60
N LYS A 45 -11.06 2.91 -22.33
CA LYS A 45 -10.97 2.98 -23.80
C LYS A 45 -12.00 2.11 -24.51
N THR A 46 -12.25 0.89 -24.02
CA THR A 46 -13.04 -0.12 -24.74
C THR A 46 -14.48 -0.16 -24.31
N GLU A 47 -14.76 0.18 -23.05
CA GLU A 47 -16.11 0.13 -22.48
C GLU A 47 -16.72 1.55 -22.30
N GLY A 48 -15.93 2.61 -22.54
CA GLY A 48 -16.39 4.00 -22.36
C GLY A 48 -16.60 4.39 -20.90
N LEU A 49 -15.87 3.77 -19.96
CA LEU A 49 -16.03 3.98 -18.53
C LEU A 49 -15.61 5.41 -18.14
N HIS A 50 -16.47 6.12 -17.40
CA HIS A 50 -16.14 7.45 -16.85
C HIS A 50 -15.71 7.29 -15.39
N VAL A 51 -14.41 7.32 -15.15
CA VAL A 51 -13.82 7.15 -13.81
C VAL A 51 -12.77 8.23 -13.57
N VAL A 52 -12.70 8.70 -12.33
CA VAL A 52 -11.63 9.60 -11.88
C VAL A 52 -10.78 8.89 -10.84
N GLY A 53 -9.46 8.89 -11.00
CA GLY A 53 -8.52 8.31 -10.07
C GLY A 53 -7.98 9.32 -9.06
N VAL A 54 -7.63 8.83 -7.87
CA VAL A 54 -6.77 9.51 -6.89
C VAL A 54 -5.59 8.59 -6.62
N SER A 55 -4.38 8.99 -6.98
CA SER A 55 -3.18 8.14 -6.88
C SER A 55 -2.53 8.24 -5.51
N THR A 56 -1.85 7.17 -5.10
CA THR A 56 -1.14 7.07 -3.82
C THR A 56 0.36 7.36 -3.93
N SER A 57 0.87 7.65 -5.13
CA SER A 57 2.29 7.97 -5.36
C SER A 57 2.52 8.66 -6.69
N TRP A 58 3.68 9.29 -6.82
CA TRP A 58 4.15 9.81 -8.12
C TRP A 58 4.30 8.71 -9.16
N SER A 59 4.70 7.50 -8.78
CA SER A 59 4.81 6.35 -9.70
C SER A 59 3.45 6.05 -10.34
N THR A 60 2.40 5.93 -9.53
CA THR A 60 1.03 5.69 -10.03
C THR A 60 0.48 6.89 -10.80
N THR A 61 0.76 8.13 -10.35
CA THR A 61 0.38 9.34 -11.07
C THR A 61 0.94 9.35 -12.49
N LEU A 62 2.24 9.08 -12.65
CA LEU A 62 2.89 9.07 -13.95
C LEU A 62 2.33 7.94 -14.85
N GLN A 63 2.06 6.76 -14.30
CA GLN A 63 1.43 5.67 -15.04
C GLN A 63 0.03 6.08 -15.52
N CYS A 64 -0.81 6.61 -14.65
CA CYS A 64 -2.16 7.06 -15.01
C CYS A 64 -2.15 8.13 -16.11
N ARG A 65 -1.27 9.13 -15.99
CA ARG A 65 -1.10 10.18 -16.99
C ARG A 65 -0.68 9.61 -18.35
N SER A 66 0.27 8.67 -18.37
CA SER A 66 0.72 8.03 -19.61
C SER A 66 -0.38 7.20 -20.30
N LEU A 67 -1.32 6.69 -19.53
CA LEU A 67 -2.45 5.88 -20.00
C LEU A 67 -3.71 6.70 -20.29
N GLY A 68 -3.72 8.00 -19.96
CA GLY A 68 -4.85 8.89 -20.18
C GLY A 68 -5.99 8.71 -19.16
N ILE A 69 -5.71 8.18 -17.97
CA ILE A 69 -6.70 8.08 -16.89
C ILE A 69 -6.86 9.47 -16.23
N PRO A 70 -8.07 10.01 -16.14
CA PRO A 70 -8.32 11.27 -15.44
C PRO A 70 -7.98 11.16 -13.96
N LEU A 71 -7.26 12.15 -13.42
CA LEU A 71 -6.88 12.20 -12.00
C LEU A 71 -7.40 13.48 -11.34
N LYS A 72 -7.74 13.39 -10.06
CA LYS A 72 -7.85 14.49 -9.12
C LYS A 72 -6.70 14.44 -8.12
N GLU A 73 -6.33 15.61 -7.62
CA GLU A 73 -5.39 15.67 -6.49
C GLU A 73 -6.07 15.19 -5.20
N MET A 74 -5.30 14.55 -4.33
CA MET A 74 -5.81 13.99 -3.07
C MET A 74 -6.51 15.06 -2.20
N GLY A 75 -6.00 16.29 -2.19
CA GLY A 75 -6.57 17.41 -1.42
C GLY A 75 -7.90 17.95 -1.94
N GLU A 76 -8.35 17.51 -3.12
CA GLU A 76 -9.62 17.95 -3.73
C GLU A 76 -10.78 16.99 -3.42
N VAL A 77 -10.50 15.86 -2.75
CA VAL A 77 -11.45 14.76 -2.54
C VAL A 77 -11.49 14.38 -1.07
N SER A 78 -12.67 14.27 -0.50
CA SER A 78 -12.86 13.83 0.90
C SER A 78 -13.41 12.39 1.02
N HIS A 79 -13.91 11.82 -0.08
CA HIS A 79 -14.47 10.47 -0.11
C HIS A 79 -14.17 9.79 -1.45
N LEU A 80 -13.93 8.48 -1.40
CA LEU A 80 -13.71 7.62 -2.56
C LEU A 80 -14.68 6.44 -2.53
N ASP A 81 -15.26 6.10 -3.70
CA ASP A 81 -16.19 4.98 -3.83
C ASP A 81 -15.51 3.62 -3.58
N MET A 82 -14.23 3.53 -3.91
CA MET A 82 -13.40 2.35 -3.74
C MET A 82 -11.92 2.75 -3.72
N VAL A 83 -11.12 2.04 -2.95
CA VAL A 83 -9.65 2.08 -3.03
C VAL A 83 -9.14 0.68 -3.31
N ILE A 84 -8.22 0.54 -4.28
CA ILE A 84 -7.60 -0.73 -4.63
C ILE A 84 -6.09 -0.57 -4.50
N ASP A 85 -5.44 -1.40 -3.67
CA ASP A 85 -4.00 -1.31 -3.43
C ASP A 85 -3.37 -2.67 -3.14
N GLY A 86 -2.04 -2.74 -3.18
CA GLY A 86 -1.26 -3.91 -2.81
C GLY A 86 -0.94 -3.97 -1.32
N ALA A 87 -0.34 -5.10 -0.89
CA ALA A 87 0.24 -5.24 0.44
C ALA A 87 1.53 -6.07 0.40
N ASP A 88 2.35 -5.93 1.44
CA ASP A 88 3.60 -6.68 1.62
C ASP A 88 3.38 -7.92 2.50
N GLU A 89 2.53 -7.82 3.52
CA GLU A 89 1.98 -8.93 4.30
C GLU A 89 0.49 -8.74 4.53
N ILE A 90 -0.24 -9.86 4.65
CA ILE A 90 -1.69 -9.91 4.90
C ILE A 90 -1.96 -11.05 5.85
N ASP A 91 -2.56 -10.79 7.03
CA ASP A 91 -3.02 -11.82 7.95
C ASP A 91 -4.48 -12.26 7.68
N ASP A 92 -4.95 -13.28 8.40
CA ASP A 92 -6.32 -13.79 8.26
C ASP A 92 -7.40 -12.78 8.71
N GLN A 93 -7.04 -11.77 9.49
CA GLN A 93 -7.92 -10.69 9.93
C GLN A 93 -7.91 -9.50 8.97
N ARG A 94 -7.20 -9.61 7.84
CA ARG A 94 -6.97 -8.56 6.85
C ARG A 94 -6.19 -7.35 7.40
N ASN A 95 -5.40 -7.55 8.47
CA ASN A 95 -4.40 -6.57 8.82
C ASN A 95 -3.22 -6.68 7.87
N LEU A 96 -2.55 -5.55 7.60
CA LEU A 96 -1.54 -5.48 6.56
C LEU A 96 -0.24 -4.87 7.08
N ILE A 97 0.88 -5.31 6.49
CA ILE A 97 2.08 -4.49 6.39
C ILE A 97 2.17 -3.99 4.94
N LYS A 98 2.39 -2.67 4.78
CA LYS A 98 2.56 -1.97 3.51
C LYS A 98 3.74 -1.00 3.61
N GLY A 99 4.18 -0.49 2.45
CA GLY A 99 5.19 0.56 2.41
C GLY A 99 6.56 0.13 1.93
N ARG A 100 6.71 -1.05 1.32
CA ARG A 100 7.94 -1.43 0.62
C ARG A 100 8.31 -0.40 -0.47
N GLY A 101 7.32 0.17 -1.14
CA GLY A 101 7.46 1.22 -2.16
C GLY A 101 7.66 2.64 -1.59
N ALA A 102 7.79 2.83 -0.28
CA ALA A 102 7.93 4.14 0.37
C ALA A 102 6.72 5.10 0.17
N ALA A 103 5.53 4.58 -0.08
CA ALA A 103 4.31 5.36 -0.34
C ALA A 103 3.23 5.22 0.76
N HIS A 104 3.52 4.49 1.84
CA HIS A 104 2.52 4.06 2.82
C HIS A 104 1.76 5.20 3.52
N LEU A 105 2.34 6.39 3.66
CA LEU A 105 1.63 7.55 4.21
C LEU A 105 0.49 7.96 3.28
N LEU A 106 0.79 8.21 2.00
CA LEU A 106 -0.22 8.58 1.01
C LEU A 106 -1.22 7.44 0.77
N GLU A 107 -0.75 6.18 0.77
CA GLU A 107 -1.62 5.00 0.70
C GLU A 107 -2.61 4.97 1.87
N LYS A 108 -2.16 5.27 3.11
CA LYS A 108 -3.02 5.28 4.30
C LYS A 108 -4.03 6.42 4.27
N ILE A 109 -3.64 7.61 3.81
CA ILE A 109 -4.55 8.74 3.63
C ILE A 109 -5.66 8.34 2.64
N VAL A 110 -5.31 7.82 1.46
CA VAL A 110 -6.28 7.41 0.45
C VAL A 110 -7.17 6.27 0.95
N ALA A 111 -6.59 5.29 1.66
CA ALA A 111 -7.35 4.19 2.26
C ALA A 111 -8.36 4.68 3.32
N SER A 112 -8.08 5.78 4.02
CA SER A 112 -9.00 6.36 5.01
C SER A 112 -10.18 7.12 4.40
N MET A 113 -10.18 7.35 3.08
CA MET A 113 -11.24 8.08 2.37
C MET A 113 -12.37 7.15 1.88
N THR A 114 -12.36 5.86 2.18
CA THR A 114 -13.32 4.91 1.65
C THR A 114 -13.79 3.90 2.70
N ASP A 115 -15.02 3.43 2.54
CA ASP A 115 -15.57 2.27 3.25
C ASP A 115 -15.38 0.96 2.44
N ASN A 116 -14.69 1.02 1.28
CA ASN A 116 -14.50 -0.10 0.38
C ASN A 116 -13.03 -0.22 -0.06
N TYR A 117 -12.18 -0.68 0.87
CA TYR A 117 -10.75 -0.84 0.64
C TYR A 117 -10.41 -2.28 0.25
N VAL A 118 -10.05 -2.48 -1.02
CA VAL A 118 -9.75 -3.77 -1.63
C VAL A 118 -8.24 -3.96 -1.75
N ILE A 119 -7.73 -5.05 -1.20
CA ILE A 119 -6.32 -5.43 -1.28
C ILE A 119 -6.14 -6.50 -2.35
N ILE A 120 -5.13 -6.31 -3.19
CA ILE A 120 -4.74 -7.23 -4.27
C ILE A 120 -3.31 -7.71 -4.09
N ALA A 121 -3.10 -9.03 -4.10
CA ALA A 121 -1.77 -9.60 -3.94
C ALA A 121 -1.65 -11.01 -4.55
N ASP A 122 -0.42 -11.49 -4.66
CA ASP A 122 -0.15 -12.91 -4.82
C ASP A 122 -0.23 -13.63 -3.45
N SER A 123 -0.48 -14.94 -3.45
CA SER A 123 -0.63 -15.74 -2.22
C SER A 123 0.62 -15.79 -1.34
N GLY A 124 1.80 -15.47 -1.89
CA GLY A 124 3.04 -15.35 -1.13
C GLY A 124 3.05 -14.21 -0.11
N LYS A 125 2.10 -13.27 -0.20
CA LYS A 125 1.92 -12.17 0.75
C LYS A 125 1.10 -12.55 1.98
N LYS A 126 0.41 -13.68 1.94
CA LYS A 126 -0.31 -14.18 3.09
C LYS A 126 0.65 -14.70 4.16
N VAL A 127 0.37 -14.35 5.41
CA VAL A 127 1.11 -14.75 6.60
C VAL A 127 0.14 -15.18 7.70
N ASN A 128 0.62 -15.93 8.69
CA ASN A 128 -0.19 -16.26 9.87
C ASN A 128 -0.27 -15.08 10.82
N LYS A 129 0.85 -14.36 10.99
CA LYS A 129 0.95 -13.13 11.79
C LYS A 129 1.82 -12.12 11.07
N LEU A 130 1.52 -10.84 11.24
CA LEU A 130 2.34 -9.77 10.68
C LEU A 130 3.77 -9.79 11.28
N GLY A 131 4.73 -9.34 10.49
CA GLY A 131 6.14 -9.29 10.87
C GLY A 131 6.92 -10.60 10.61
N GLU A 132 6.29 -11.61 9.99
CA GLU A 132 6.97 -12.85 9.60
C GLU A 132 8.06 -12.63 8.55
N LYS A 133 7.78 -11.81 7.55
CA LYS A 133 8.63 -11.62 6.37
C LYS A 133 9.15 -10.20 6.22
N PHE A 134 8.37 -9.20 6.67
CA PHE A 134 8.68 -7.79 6.46
C PHE A 134 8.76 -7.01 7.78
N ALA A 135 9.69 -6.06 7.83
CA ALA A 135 9.69 -5.01 8.85
C ALA A 135 8.55 -4.02 8.59
N VAL A 136 8.13 -3.29 9.60
CA VAL A 136 7.15 -2.21 9.49
C VAL A 136 7.84 -0.94 8.99
N PRO A 137 7.52 -0.43 7.78
CA PRO A 137 8.05 0.85 7.33
C PRO A 137 7.50 2.01 8.16
N LEU A 138 8.38 2.95 8.49
CA LEU A 138 8.05 4.20 9.16
C LEU A 138 8.45 5.36 8.27
N GLU A 139 7.60 6.37 8.17
CA GLU A 139 7.92 7.65 7.57
C GLU A 139 8.24 8.64 8.69
N ILE A 140 9.46 9.21 8.67
CA ILE A 140 10.05 9.92 9.80
C ILE A 140 10.53 11.30 9.36
N ILE A 141 10.18 12.34 10.10
CA ILE A 141 10.79 13.67 9.93
C ILE A 141 12.31 13.55 10.15
N PRO A 142 13.16 14.01 9.20
CA PRO A 142 14.60 13.77 9.26
C PRO A 142 15.26 14.16 10.59
N GLY A 143 14.87 15.28 11.19
CA GLY A 143 15.39 15.74 12.47
C GLY A 143 14.99 14.88 13.68
N ALA A 144 14.03 13.97 13.53
CA ALA A 144 13.52 13.13 14.61
C ALA A 144 14.15 11.73 14.68
N ILE A 145 15.07 11.38 13.76
CA ILE A 145 15.56 10.00 13.64
C ILE A 145 16.11 9.42 14.95
N ALA A 146 16.86 10.19 15.73
CA ALA A 146 17.46 9.72 16.98
C ALA A 146 16.41 9.41 18.04
N VAL A 147 15.46 10.31 18.25
CA VAL A 147 14.38 10.11 19.24
C VAL A 147 13.43 8.99 18.81
N VAL A 148 13.12 8.87 17.52
CA VAL A 148 12.29 7.79 17.00
C VAL A 148 13.01 6.45 17.18
N THR A 149 14.31 6.35 16.87
CA THR A 149 15.09 5.13 17.08
C THR A 149 15.03 4.68 18.54
N GLU A 150 15.26 5.59 19.49
CA GLU A 150 15.17 5.27 20.92
C GLU A 150 13.78 4.75 21.32
N ARG A 151 12.71 5.40 20.84
CA ARG A 151 11.33 5.02 21.16
C ARG A 151 10.94 3.68 20.55
N VAL A 152 11.30 3.43 19.29
CA VAL A 152 11.08 2.16 18.62
C VAL A 152 11.83 1.02 19.32
N THR A 153 13.06 1.27 19.77
CA THR A 153 13.84 0.28 20.56
C THR A 153 13.13 -0.05 21.90
N LYS A 154 12.55 0.94 22.58
CA LYS A 154 11.77 0.71 23.81
C LYS A 154 10.49 -0.13 23.58
N LEU A 155 9.95 -0.10 22.35
CA LEU A 155 8.84 -0.97 21.93
C LEU A 155 9.32 -2.37 21.50
N GLY A 156 10.64 -2.64 21.54
CA GLY A 156 11.23 -3.93 21.14
C GLY A 156 11.57 -4.02 19.64
N GLY A 157 11.58 -2.90 18.91
CA GLY A 157 11.92 -2.84 17.50
C GLY A 157 13.38 -2.51 17.24
N ASP A 158 13.95 -3.02 16.13
CA ASP A 158 15.22 -2.62 15.55
C ASP A 158 14.95 -1.73 14.33
N LEU A 159 15.30 -0.43 14.41
CA LEU A 159 15.05 0.55 13.37
C LEU A 159 16.28 0.77 12.50
N LYS A 160 16.08 0.67 11.18
CA LYS A 160 17.13 0.95 10.19
C LYS A 160 16.63 1.94 9.15
N VAL A 161 17.36 3.03 8.96
CA VAL A 161 17.08 3.96 7.84
C VAL A 161 17.24 3.20 6.52
N ARG A 162 16.24 3.29 5.67
CA ARG A 162 16.25 2.63 4.36
C ARG A 162 17.16 3.42 3.43
N MET A 163 18.19 2.76 2.92
CA MET A 163 19.12 3.35 1.96
C MET A 163 18.58 3.18 0.53
N GLY A 164 18.88 4.14 -0.32
CA GLY A 164 18.56 4.09 -1.74
C GLY A 164 19.25 2.93 -2.46
N ALA A 165 18.63 2.44 -3.55
CA ALA A 165 19.23 1.46 -4.43
C ALA A 165 20.35 2.07 -5.30
N PRO A 166 21.12 1.26 -6.06
CA PRO A 166 22.10 1.78 -7.01
C PRO A 166 21.52 2.91 -7.86
N GLY A 167 22.21 4.06 -7.89
CA GLY A 167 21.77 5.27 -8.60
C GLY A 167 21.12 6.34 -7.71
N LYS A 168 20.90 6.07 -6.41
CA LYS A 168 20.49 7.07 -5.41
C LYS A 168 21.41 6.98 -4.19
N ASP A 169 22.29 7.94 -4.02
CA ASP A 169 23.09 8.08 -2.79
C ASP A 169 22.24 8.55 -1.62
N GLY A 170 22.55 8.04 -0.42
CA GLY A 170 21.88 8.39 0.81
C GLY A 170 20.54 7.66 1.04
N PRO A 171 19.70 8.14 1.98
CA PRO A 171 18.47 7.47 2.37
C PRO A 171 17.37 7.60 1.32
N VAL A 172 16.39 6.67 1.38
CA VAL A 172 15.12 6.80 0.66
C VAL A 172 14.32 7.95 1.26
N ILE A 173 13.87 8.84 0.39
CA ILE A 173 12.96 9.95 0.72
C ILE A 173 11.60 9.61 0.12
N SER A 174 10.54 9.74 0.92
CA SER A 174 9.16 9.55 0.46
C SER A 174 8.70 10.66 -0.50
N ASP A 175 7.60 10.44 -1.17
CA ASP A 175 6.95 11.48 -2.02
C ASP A 175 6.53 12.72 -1.20
N SER A 176 6.43 12.59 0.13
CA SER A 176 6.13 13.69 1.06
C SER A 176 7.39 14.37 1.63
N GLY A 177 8.59 13.96 1.21
CA GLY A 177 9.86 14.59 1.60
C GLY A 177 10.47 14.10 2.93
N ASN A 178 9.99 13.00 3.50
CA ASN A 178 10.45 12.46 4.77
C ASN A 178 11.39 11.26 4.57
N LEU A 179 12.16 10.90 5.61
CA LEU A 179 12.95 9.68 5.62
C LEU A 179 12.07 8.44 5.75
N ILE A 180 12.47 7.37 5.09
CA ILE A 180 11.90 6.04 5.30
C ILE A 180 12.87 5.20 6.13
N ALA A 181 12.33 4.56 7.17
CA ALA A 181 13.08 3.60 7.98
C ALA A 181 12.23 2.33 8.17
N ASP A 182 12.88 1.19 8.32
CA ASP A 182 12.25 -0.10 8.51
C ASP A 182 12.44 -0.55 9.97
N ALA A 183 11.33 -0.71 10.71
CA ALA A 183 11.31 -1.16 12.10
C ALA A 183 11.00 -2.66 12.16
N LYS A 184 11.97 -3.48 12.58
CA LYS A 184 11.81 -4.93 12.72
C LYS A 184 11.41 -5.27 14.15
N PHE A 185 10.19 -5.75 14.34
CA PHE A 185 9.65 -6.21 15.63
C PHE A 185 9.64 -7.75 15.75
N GLY A 186 9.93 -8.50 14.65
CA GLY A 186 9.62 -9.92 14.57
C GLY A 186 8.12 -10.14 14.47
N ILE A 187 7.63 -11.26 15.02
CA ILE A 187 6.20 -11.56 15.03
C ILE A 187 5.42 -10.52 15.84
N ILE A 188 4.43 -9.91 15.23
CA ILE A 188 3.58 -8.89 15.85
C ILE A 188 2.33 -9.55 16.40
N GLU A 189 2.31 -9.78 17.72
CA GLU A 189 1.19 -10.45 18.39
C GLU A 189 -0.07 -9.59 18.46
N ASN A 190 0.09 -8.27 18.58
CA ASN A 190 -1.02 -7.31 18.66
C ASN A 190 -0.76 -6.12 17.73
N PRO A 191 -1.14 -6.24 16.43
CA PRO A 191 -0.92 -5.18 15.44
C PRO A 191 -1.59 -3.86 15.81
N ASP A 192 -2.78 -3.90 16.39
CA ASP A 192 -3.54 -2.72 16.78
C ASP A 192 -2.85 -1.94 17.90
N LYS A 193 -2.34 -2.63 18.93
CA LYS A 193 -1.56 -1.99 19.99
C LYS A 193 -0.28 -1.34 19.43
N LEU A 194 0.46 -2.08 18.60
CA LEU A 194 1.70 -1.57 18.02
C LEU A 194 1.43 -0.36 17.11
N ALA A 195 0.37 -0.37 16.31
CA ALA A 195 -0.02 0.74 15.48
C ALA A 195 -0.26 2.01 16.31
N ARG A 196 -1.06 1.91 17.37
CA ARG A 196 -1.30 3.05 18.31
C ARG A 196 -0.02 3.52 19.00
N ASP A 197 0.83 2.61 19.45
CA ASP A 197 2.09 2.97 20.11
C ASP A 197 3.00 3.75 19.15
N LEU A 198 3.07 3.36 17.86
CA LEU A 198 3.84 4.07 16.84
C LEU A 198 3.26 5.44 16.50
N GLU A 199 1.93 5.58 16.44
CA GLU A 199 1.25 6.86 16.20
C GLU A 199 1.54 7.91 17.30
N HIS A 200 1.81 7.47 18.53
CA HIS A 200 2.14 8.36 19.65
C HIS A 200 3.62 8.78 19.69
N ILE A 201 4.47 8.28 18.80
CA ILE A 201 5.88 8.69 18.73
C ILE A 201 5.99 9.97 17.92
N VAL A 202 6.29 11.09 18.58
CA VAL A 202 6.55 12.36 17.90
C VAL A 202 7.72 12.21 16.93
N GLY A 203 7.51 12.61 15.69
CA GLY A 203 8.47 12.49 14.60
C GLY A 203 8.17 11.36 13.62
N ILE A 204 7.32 10.40 13.96
CA ILE A 204 6.71 9.48 13.00
C ILE A 204 5.52 10.21 12.34
N VAL A 205 5.54 10.30 11.02
CA VAL A 205 4.45 10.91 10.22
C VAL A 205 3.44 9.86 9.81
N GLY A 206 3.91 8.63 9.59
CA GLY A 206 3.09 7.47 9.25
C GLY A 206 3.86 6.17 9.40
N HIS A 207 3.13 5.07 9.48
CA HIS A 207 3.69 3.73 9.58
C HIS A 207 2.94 2.74 8.69
N GLY A 208 3.62 1.64 8.30
CA GLY A 208 3.13 0.65 7.36
C GLY A 208 2.16 -0.40 7.93
N LEU A 209 1.72 -0.30 9.20
CA LEU A 209 0.65 -1.14 9.74
C LEU A 209 -0.72 -0.56 9.34
N PHE A 210 -1.54 -1.35 8.64
CA PHE A 210 -2.92 -1.01 8.27
C PHE A 210 -3.84 -2.02 8.96
N VAL A 211 -4.39 -1.63 10.10
CA VAL A 211 -5.17 -2.49 10.98
C VAL A 211 -6.64 -2.17 10.86
N GLY A 212 -7.48 -3.19 10.58
CA GLY A 212 -8.93 -3.04 10.47
C GLY A 212 -9.41 -2.15 9.32
N MET A 213 -8.55 -1.82 8.35
CA MET A 213 -8.89 -0.93 7.23
C MET A 213 -9.40 -1.71 6.00
N ALA A 214 -8.78 -2.83 5.66
CA ALA A 214 -9.14 -3.59 4.47
C ALA A 214 -10.49 -4.29 4.63
N THR A 215 -11.38 -4.08 3.66
CA THR A 215 -12.73 -4.68 3.65
C THR A 215 -12.77 -5.96 2.83
N LYS A 216 -11.87 -6.08 1.86
CA LYS A 216 -11.75 -7.25 0.98
C LYS A 216 -10.30 -7.50 0.60
N VAL A 217 -9.95 -8.77 0.46
CA VAL A 217 -8.67 -9.22 -0.08
C VAL A 217 -8.90 -10.13 -1.27
N ILE A 218 -8.16 -9.91 -2.35
CA ILE A 218 -8.12 -10.76 -3.55
C ILE A 218 -6.70 -11.29 -3.69
N LEU A 219 -6.51 -12.56 -3.40
CA LEU A 219 -5.23 -13.26 -3.58
C LEU A 219 -5.25 -14.07 -4.86
N ALA A 220 -4.22 -13.96 -5.68
CA ALA A 220 -3.98 -14.88 -6.77
C ALA A 220 -3.01 -15.99 -6.33
N ASP A 221 -3.46 -17.21 -6.44
CA ASP A 221 -2.72 -18.41 -6.07
C ASP A 221 -2.53 -19.32 -7.30
N ALA A 222 -1.36 -19.94 -7.42
CA ALA A 222 -1.02 -20.75 -8.59
C ALA A 222 -1.84 -22.05 -8.71
N GLU A 223 -2.34 -22.57 -7.58
CA GLU A 223 -3.08 -23.83 -7.51
C GLU A 223 -4.59 -23.57 -7.35
N LYS A 224 -4.96 -22.60 -6.51
CA LYS A 224 -6.35 -22.33 -6.13
C LYS A 224 -7.02 -21.26 -7.01
N GLY A 225 -6.27 -20.58 -7.89
CA GLY A 225 -6.77 -19.47 -8.66
C GLY A 225 -6.97 -18.20 -7.80
N LEU A 226 -8.04 -17.48 -8.04
CA LEU A 226 -8.39 -16.29 -7.24
C LEU A 226 -9.13 -16.70 -5.96
N VAL A 227 -8.61 -16.27 -4.82
CA VAL A 227 -9.21 -16.45 -3.49
C VAL A 227 -9.61 -15.09 -2.95
N GLU A 228 -10.88 -14.92 -2.58
CA GLU A 228 -11.43 -13.67 -2.01
C GLU A 228 -11.92 -13.91 -0.58
N PHE A 229 -11.62 -12.98 0.36
CA PHE A 229 -12.10 -13.03 1.75
C PHE A 229 -12.15 -11.64 2.40
#